data_8dffe828e6e5ed349a5be4ddd7faf95a
#
_entry.id   8dffe828e6e5ed349a5be4ddd7faf95a
#
_cell.length_a   1.000
_cell.length_b   1.000
_cell.length_c   1.000
_cell.angle_alpha   90.00
_cell.angle_beta   90.00
_cell.angle_gamma   90.00
#
_symmetry.space_group_name_H-M   'P 1'
#
loop_
_entity.id
_entity.type
_entity.pdbx_description
1 polymer ?
#
loop_
_entity_poly.entity_id
_entity_poly.type
_entity_poly.pdbx_seq_one_letter_code
_entity_poly.pdbx_strand_id
1 'polypeptide(L)' 'MMRFVTRQQLESAVASGNPFALRMADGREYSVPHRDYISLPPRGSYVIVYDDNGHFTVLPLLTMTGLQSNVT' A
#
# COMPACT_ATOMS: atom_id res chain seq x y z
N MET A 1 -2.12 -6.73 -20.72
CA MET A 1 -1.15 -5.75 -20.21
C MET A 1 -1.24 -5.71 -18.69
N MET A 2 -0.14 -5.96 -18.01
CA MET A 2 -0.11 -5.88 -16.56
C MET A 2 -0.04 -4.42 -16.11
N ARG A 3 -0.90 -4.09 -15.16
CA ARG A 3 -0.85 -2.79 -14.52
C ARG A 3 -0.22 -2.92 -13.16
N PHE A 4 0.68 -2.01 -12.85
CA PHE A 4 1.30 -1.93 -11.54
C PHE A 4 0.84 -0.65 -10.86
N VAL A 5 0.76 -0.72 -9.54
CA VAL A 5 0.51 0.47 -8.73
C VAL A 5 1.76 1.34 -8.76
N THR A 6 1.60 2.60 -9.08
CA THR A 6 2.72 3.54 -9.09
C THR A 6 2.89 4.17 -7.70
N ARG A 7 4.11 4.64 -7.44
CA ARG A 7 4.38 5.37 -6.21
C ARG A 7 3.46 6.59 -6.07
N GLN A 8 3.20 7.27 -7.17
CA GLN A 8 2.33 8.46 -7.17
C GLN A 8 0.91 8.11 -6.75
N GLN A 9 0.39 6.98 -7.21
CA GLN A 9 -0.94 6.51 -6.79
C GLN A 9 -0.97 6.22 -5.30
N LEU A 10 0.08 5.60 -4.78
CA LEU A 10 0.19 5.34 -3.35
C LEU A 10 0.26 6.63 -2.54
N GLU A 11 1.07 7.57 -2.97
CA GLU A 11 1.19 8.86 -2.28
C GLU A 11 -0.17 9.58 -2.23
N SER A 12 -0.92 9.53 -3.32
CA SER A 12 -2.26 10.12 -3.36
C SER A 12 -3.22 9.42 -2.40
N ALA A 13 -3.16 8.08 -2.34
CA ALA A 13 -4.02 7.33 -1.44
C ALA A 13 -3.71 7.64 0.02
N VAL A 14 -2.43 7.72 0.37
CA VAL A 14 -2.01 8.07 1.73
C VAL A 14 -2.43 9.51 2.07
N ALA A 15 -2.23 10.42 1.14
CA ALA A 15 -2.59 11.83 1.35
C ALA A 15 -4.09 12.04 1.53
N SER A 16 -4.91 11.18 0.94
CA SER A 16 -6.36 11.29 1.07
C SER A 16 -6.84 11.04 2.50
N GLY A 17 -6.07 10.27 3.28
CA GLY A 17 -6.45 9.90 4.64
C GLY A 17 -7.53 8.84 4.73
N ASN A 18 -8.03 8.35 3.61
CA ASN A 18 -9.08 7.34 3.57
C ASN A 18 -8.49 5.94 3.64
N PRO A 19 -9.23 4.96 4.20
CA PRO A 19 -8.77 3.57 4.20
C PRO A 19 -8.64 3.03 2.78
N PHE A 20 -7.65 2.17 2.58
CA PHE A 20 -7.49 1.49 1.31
C PHE A 20 -6.85 0.13 1.54
N ALA A 21 -6.85 -0.71 0.51
CA ALA A 21 -6.23 -2.01 0.53
C ALA A 21 -5.26 -2.13 -0.63
N LEU A 22 -4.17 -2.86 -0.39
CA LEU A 22 -3.15 -3.17 -1.39
C LEU A 22 -3.23 -4.64 -1.73
N ARG A 23 -3.22 -4.95 -3.02
CA ARG A 23 -3.18 -6.33 -3.50
C ARG A 23 -1.84 -6.59 -4.16
N MET A 24 -1.25 -7.72 -3.80
CA MET A 24 0.04 -8.15 -4.34
C MET A 24 -0.17 -9.19 -5.43
N ALA A 25 0.87 -9.41 -6.24
CA ALA A 25 0.82 -10.35 -7.35
C ALA A 25 0.54 -11.80 -6.92
N ASP A 26 0.89 -12.15 -5.68
CA ASP A 26 0.64 -13.49 -5.11
C ASP A 26 -0.79 -13.66 -4.59
N GLY A 27 -1.64 -12.65 -4.74
CA GLY A 27 -3.02 -12.68 -4.27
C GLY A 27 -3.23 -12.19 -2.84
N ARG A 28 -2.18 -11.89 -2.10
CA ARG A 28 -2.31 -11.36 -0.75
C ARG A 28 -2.82 -9.94 -0.78
N GLU A 29 -3.60 -9.59 0.23
CA GLU A 29 -4.11 -8.26 0.43
C GLU A 29 -3.66 -7.71 1.77
N TYR A 30 -3.41 -6.41 1.80
CA TYR A 30 -3.00 -5.70 3.01
C TYR A 30 -3.89 -4.49 3.19
N SER A 31 -4.52 -4.39 4.37
CA SER A 31 -5.36 -3.24 4.71
C SER A 31 -4.53 -2.12 5.28
N VAL A 32 -4.81 -0.91 4.83
CA VAL A 32 -4.21 0.31 5.36
C VAL A 32 -5.35 1.17 5.88
N PRO A 33 -5.69 1.08 7.19
CA PRO A 33 -6.84 1.81 7.74
C PRO A 33 -6.65 3.32 7.73
N HIS A 34 -5.42 3.79 7.88
CA HIS A 34 -5.09 5.20 7.71
C HIS A 34 -3.57 5.33 7.55
N ARG A 35 -3.12 6.55 7.29
CA ARG A 35 -1.74 6.83 6.90
C ARG A 35 -0.68 6.41 7.93
N ASP A 36 -1.06 6.24 9.20
CA ASP A 36 -0.11 5.80 10.22
C ASP A 36 0.27 4.33 10.08
N TYR A 37 -0.47 3.57 9.26
CA TYR A 37 -0.22 2.15 9.05
C TYR A 37 0.64 1.87 7.82
N ILE A 38 1.16 2.89 7.17
CA ILE A 38 2.01 2.72 6.00
C ILE A 38 3.15 3.73 6.03
N SER A 39 4.30 3.29 5.56
CA SER A 39 5.48 4.16 5.43
C SER A 39 5.99 4.09 4.01
N LEU A 40 6.19 5.26 3.41
CA LEU A 40 6.70 5.41 2.05
C LEU A 40 8.11 6.01 2.13
N PRO A 41 9.15 5.18 2.05
CA PRO A 41 10.50 5.72 2.06
C PRO A 41 10.71 6.70 0.90
N PRO A 42 11.48 7.78 1.11
CA PRO A 42 11.67 8.77 0.03
C PRO A 42 12.40 8.21 -1.18
N ARG A 43 13.11 7.12 -1.01
CA ARG A 43 13.79 6.43 -2.10
C ARG A 43 13.53 4.93 -1.99
N GLY A 44 13.63 4.26 -3.13
CA GLY A 44 13.44 2.83 -3.19
C GLY A 44 12.12 2.45 -3.82
N SER A 45 11.98 1.18 -4.12
CA SER A 45 10.81 0.64 -4.82
C SER A 45 10.00 -0.27 -3.90
N TYR A 46 9.86 0.11 -2.64
CA TYR A 46 9.12 -0.66 -1.65
C TYR A 46 8.38 0.27 -0.70
N VAL A 47 7.38 -0.28 -0.01
CA VAL A 47 6.68 0.40 1.09
C VAL A 47 6.64 -0.52 2.28
N ILE A 48 6.38 0.02 3.46
CA ILE A 48 6.27 -0.73 4.70
C ILE A 48 4.87 -0.57 5.23
N VAL A 49 4.19 -1.69 5.50
CA VAL A 49 2.83 -1.69 6.05
C VAL A 49 2.89 -2.26 7.46
N TYR A 50 2.18 -1.61 8.38
CA TYR A 50 2.15 -1.99 9.79
C TYR A 50 0.80 -2.59 10.15
N ASP A 51 0.79 -3.47 11.16
CA ASP A 51 -0.45 -4.02 11.71
C ASP A 51 -0.61 -3.65 13.18
N ASP A 52 -1.76 -4.01 13.75
CA ASP A 52 -2.09 -3.66 15.13
C ASP A 52 -1.27 -4.45 16.15
N ASN A 53 -0.61 -5.52 15.73
CA ASN A 53 0.21 -6.36 16.60
C ASN A 53 1.66 -5.88 16.67
N GLY A 54 1.97 -4.77 16.05
CA GLY A 54 3.33 -4.23 16.03
C GLY A 54 4.24 -4.86 15.00
N HIS A 55 3.71 -5.69 14.12
CA HIS A 55 4.48 -6.27 13.02
C HIS A 55 4.49 -5.35 11.82
N PHE A 56 5.49 -5.50 10.98
CA PHE A 56 5.55 -4.75 9.73
C PHE A 56 5.87 -5.70 8.59
N THR A 57 5.48 -5.31 7.38
CA THR A 57 5.74 -6.07 6.16
C THR A 57 6.28 -5.13 5.10
N VAL A 58 7.37 -5.53 4.46
CA VAL A 58 7.95 -4.77 3.35
C VAL A 58 7.36 -5.30 2.05
N LEU A 59 6.75 -4.40 1.28
CA LEU A 59 6.06 -4.76 0.05
C LEU A 59 6.75 -4.09 -1.15
N PRO A 60 7.31 -4.89 -2.09
CA PRO A 60 7.88 -4.30 -3.29
C PRO A 60 6.81 -3.69 -4.19
N LEU A 61 7.06 -2.51 -4.71
CA LEU A 61 6.13 -1.87 -5.64
C LEU A 61 5.93 -2.68 -6.91
N LEU A 62 6.98 -3.35 -7.39
CA LEU A 62 6.92 -4.11 -8.64
C LEU A 62 5.97 -5.30 -8.58
N THR A 63 5.64 -5.78 -7.38
CA THR A 63 4.70 -6.89 -7.21
C THR A 63 3.35 -6.43 -6.71
N MET A 64 3.12 -5.14 -6.63
CA MET A 64 1.87 -4.56 -6.18
C MET A 64 0.96 -4.34 -7.40
N THR A 65 -0.14 -5.07 -7.48
CA THR A 65 -1.00 -5.11 -8.66
C THR A 65 -2.33 -4.39 -8.48
N GLY A 66 -2.67 -4.01 -7.26
CA GLY A 66 -3.94 -3.33 -7.04
C GLY A 66 -3.92 -2.42 -5.84
N LEU A 67 -4.66 -1.33 -5.95
CA LEU A 67 -4.91 -0.41 -4.86
C LEU A 67 -6.40 -0.11 -4.90
N GLN A 68 -7.11 -0.46 -3.83
CA GLN A 68 -8.55 -0.31 -3.76
C GLN A 68 -8.93 0.62 -2.62
N SER A 69 -9.63 1.68 -2.95
CA SER A 69 -10.14 2.60 -1.94
C SER A 69 -11.35 2.00 -1.24
N ASN A 70 -11.37 2.06 0.07
CA ASN A 70 -12.47 1.55 0.90
C ASN A 70 -13.28 2.72 1.48
N VAL A 71 -13.52 3.72 0.68
CA VAL A 71 -14.35 4.84 1.09
C VAL A 71 -15.80 4.39 1.14
N THR A 72 -16.43 4.55 2.28
CA THR A 72 -17.85 4.26 2.45
C THR A 72 -18.61 5.56 2.51
#